data_30266e57c8c442957ee7b1e4d4b0e2af
#
_entry.id   30266e57c8c442957ee7b1e4d4b0e2af
#
_cell.length_a   1.000
_cell.length_b   1.000
_cell.length_c   1.000
_cell.angle_alpha   90.00
_cell.angle_beta   90.00
_cell.angle_gamma   90.00
#
_symmetry.space_group_name_H-M   'P 1'
#
loop_
_entity.id
_entity.type
_entity.pdbx_description
1 polymer ?
#
loop_
_entity_poly.entity_id
_entity_poly.type
_entity_poly.pdbx_seq_one_letter_code
_entity_poly.pdbx_strand_id
1 'polypeptide(L)'
;MGRFLNSIIPYASYEETCTDDYFVDKSLLIDELIPALSKKNRFLCITRPRRFGKSVMANMIGAFFGNVKDSRNIFQNLAISKSPNFSKHLNRHKIIYIDFSRFPRNCTSYEQYINRIQDGINQDLSLAYPDLTIEIGDAVSVSYTHLT
;
A
#
# COMPACT_ATOMS: atom_id res chain seq x y z
N MET A 1 6.42 -12.53 4.29
CA MET A 1 6.50 -11.07 4.19
C MET A 1 7.33 -10.74 2.96
N GLY A 2 6.72 -10.11 1.96
CA GLY A 2 7.39 -9.77 0.71
C GLY A 2 8.00 -8.36 0.74
N ARG A 3 8.74 -8.04 -0.31
CA ARG A 3 9.29 -6.71 -0.52
C ARG A 3 8.19 -5.72 -0.92
N PHE A 4 7.29 -6.13 -1.80
CA PHE A 4 6.16 -5.35 -2.31
C PHE A 4 4.84 -5.88 -1.81
N LEU A 5 4.63 -7.21 -1.85
CA LEU A 5 3.43 -7.87 -1.36
C LEU A 5 3.50 -7.99 0.17
N ASN A 6 2.51 -7.43 0.84
CA ASN A 6 2.42 -7.40 2.29
C ASN A 6 3.72 -6.90 2.93
N SER A 7 4.24 -5.77 2.43
CA SER A 7 5.43 -5.12 2.97
C SER A 7 5.18 -4.57 4.37
N ILE A 8 6.18 -4.70 5.25
CA ILE A 8 6.14 -4.10 6.61
C ILE A 8 6.35 -2.58 6.59
N ILE A 9 6.87 -2.03 5.49
CA ILE A 9 7.27 -0.62 5.40
C ILE A 9 6.13 0.34 5.76
N PRO A 10 4.90 0.20 5.22
CA PRO A 10 3.80 1.09 5.59
C PRO A 10 3.49 1.09 7.08
N TYR A 11 3.48 -0.10 7.71
CA TYR A 11 3.24 -0.24 9.14
C TYR A 11 4.32 0.49 9.95
N ALA A 12 5.59 0.16 9.72
CA ALA A 12 6.71 0.71 10.47
C ALA A 12 6.80 2.25 10.32
N SER A 13 6.63 2.76 9.10
CA SER A 13 6.67 4.19 8.84
C SER A 13 5.47 4.94 9.45
N TYR A 14 4.30 4.33 9.49
CA TYR A 14 3.12 4.97 10.09
C TYR A 14 3.16 4.90 11.62
N GLU A 15 3.63 3.79 12.19
CA GLU A 15 3.87 3.65 13.64
C GLU A 15 4.81 4.76 14.15
N GLU A 16 5.93 4.99 13.44
CA GLU A 16 6.86 6.09 13.73
C GLU A 16 6.17 7.45 13.65
N THR A 17 5.40 7.69 12.59
CA THR A 17 4.66 8.95 12.41
C THR A 17 3.67 9.23 13.54
N CYS A 18 3.01 8.20 14.06
CA CYS A 18 2.04 8.36 15.16
C CYS A 18 2.68 8.76 16.50
N THR A 19 4.00 8.60 16.63
CA THR A 19 4.78 9.04 17.81
C THR A 19 5.29 10.47 17.71
N ASP A 20 5.09 11.13 16.56
CA ASP A 20 5.52 12.50 16.33
C ASP A 20 4.70 13.51 17.16
N ASP A 21 5.36 14.51 17.74
CA ASP A 21 4.73 15.57 18.55
C ASP A 21 3.68 16.39 17.78
N TYR A 22 3.82 16.44 16.45
CA TYR A 22 2.92 17.15 15.54
C TYR A 22 2.02 16.24 14.71
N PHE A 23 1.74 15.04 15.24
CA PHE A 23 0.86 14.09 14.56
C PHE A 23 -0.56 14.65 14.37
N VAL A 24 -1.07 14.56 13.15
CA VAL A 24 -2.44 14.92 12.80
C VAL A 24 -3.19 13.69 12.34
N ASP A 25 -4.25 13.33 13.06
CA ASP A 25 -5.10 12.20 12.72
C ASP A 25 -5.92 12.47 11.45
N LYS A 26 -5.61 11.73 10.39
CA LYS A 26 -6.33 11.73 9.10
C LYS A 26 -7.01 10.39 8.83
N SER A 27 -7.17 9.55 9.84
CA SER A 27 -7.61 8.16 9.66
C SER A 27 -9.04 8.04 9.13
N LEU A 28 -9.88 9.05 9.25
CA LEU A 28 -11.22 9.06 8.64
C LEU A 28 -11.19 8.99 7.11
N LEU A 29 -10.08 9.33 6.46
CA LEU A 29 -9.89 9.12 5.03
C LEU A 29 -10.10 7.65 4.65
N ILE A 30 -9.77 6.73 5.54
CA ILE A 30 -9.96 5.28 5.32
C ILE A 30 -11.44 4.95 5.08
N ASP A 31 -12.35 5.54 5.85
CA ASP A 31 -13.79 5.35 5.64
C ASP A 31 -14.27 5.85 4.28
N GLU A 32 -13.68 6.92 3.78
CA GLU A 32 -13.99 7.46 2.45
C GLU A 32 -13.48 6.54 1.32
N LEU A 33 -12.40 5.79 1.56
CA LEU A 33 -11.81 4.88 0.59
C LEU A 33 -12.53 3.52 0.51
N ILE A 34 -13.07 3.04 1.63
CA ILE A 34 -13.71 1.71 1.71
C ILE A 34 -14.80 1.50 0.66
N PRO A 35 -15.73 2.45 0.40
CA PRO A 35 -16.73 2.27 -0.64
C PRO A 35 -16.17 2.08 -2.05
N ALA A 36 -14.97 2.58 -2.31
CA ALA A 36 -14.31 2.44 -3.61
C ALA A 36 -13.73 1.04 -3.84
N LEU A 37 -13.43 0.27 -2.78
CA LEU A 37 -12.83 -1.07 -2.90
C LEU A 37 -13.71 -2.07 -3.66
N SER A 38 -15.04 -1.89 -3.62
CA SER A 38 -16.01 -2.79 -4.26
C SER A 38 -16.64 -2.22 -5.54
N LYS A 39 -16.28 -1.02 -5.97
CA LYS A 39 -16.87 -0.35 -7.13
C LYS A 39 -16.01 -0.52 -8.39
N LYS A 40 -16.62 -0.38 -9.57
CA LYS A 40 -15.90 -0.33 -10.85
C LYS A 40 -14.87 0.82 -10.88
N ASN A 41 -15.20 1.98 -10.31
CA ASN A 41 -14.32 3.16 -10.22
C ASN A 41 -13.46 3.13 -8.94
N ARG A 42 -12.66 2.09 -8.80
CA ARG A 42 -11.77 1.87 -7.65
C ARG A 42 -10.39 2.55 -7.79
N PHE A 43 -10.15 3.20 -8.90
CA PHE A 43 -8.91 3.94 -9.12
C PHE A 43 -9.01 5.33 -8.51
N LEU A 44 -8.18 5.58 -7.50
CA LEU A 44 -8.17 6.83 -6.75
C LEU A 44 -6.80 7.49 -6.90
N CYS A 45 -6.81 8.77 -7.25
CA CYS A 45 -5.61 9.60 -7.31
C CYS A 45 -5.72 10.71 -6.26
N ILE A 46 -4.80 10.73 -5.30
CA ILE A 46 -4.74 11.77 -4.28
C ILE A 46 -3.61 12.74 -4.66
N THR A 47 -3.99 13.95 -5.03
CA THR A 47 -3.07 15.02 -5.36
C THR A 47 -3.03 16.06 -4.24
N ARG A 48 -1.82 16.40 -3.78
CA ARG A 48 -1.59 17.45 -2.78
C ARG A 48 -0.21 18.08 -3.06
N PRO A 49 0.03 19.32 -2.68
CA PRO A 49 1.36 19.92 -2.74
C PRO A 49 2.40 19.11 -1.97
N ARG A 50 3.68 19.38 -2.20
CA ARG A 50 4.76 18.77 -1.42
C ARG A 50 4.59 19.08 0.08
N ARG A 51 4.99 18.17 0.95
CA ARG A 51 4.92 18.27 2.43
C ARG A 51 3.51 18.26 3.03
N PHE A 52 2.47 17.95 2.27
CA PHE A 52 1.10 17.78 2.78
C PHE A 52 0.76 16.35 3.21
N GLY A 53 1.78 15.53 3.49
CA GLY A 53 1.60 14.21 4.11
C GLY A 53 1.09 13.11 3.18
N LYS A 54 1.30 13.19 1.83
CA LYS A 54 0.91 12.13 0.89
C LYS A 54 1.48 10.77 1.25
N SER A 55 2.78 10.71 1.53
CA SER A 55 3.45 9.47 1.93
C SER A 55 2.94 8.94 3.27
N VAL A 56 2.64 9.82 4.20
CA VAL A 56 2.02 9.46 5.48
C VAL A 56 0.64 8.83 5.26
N MET A 57 -0.18 9.40 4.37
CA MET A 57 -1.49 8.82 4.03
C MET A 57 -1.35 7.46 3.35
N ALA A 58 -0.40 7.29 2.43
CA ALA A 58 -0.14 6.00 1.79
C ALA A 58 0.30 4.95 2.82
N ASN A 59 1.18 5.32 3.75
CA ASN A 59 1.63 4.45 4.84
C ASN A 59 0.47 4.10 5.78
N MET A 60 -0.36 5.06 6.13
CA MET A 60 -1.57 4.86 6.95
C MET A 60 -2.52 3.84 6.30
N ILE A 61 -2.81 4.00 5.02
CA ILE A 61 -3.67 3.08 4.24
C ILE A 61 -3.06 1.68 4.24
N GLY A 62 -1.76 1.58 3.93
CA GLY A 62 -1.05 0.29 3.92
C GLY A 62 -0.99 -0.37 5.30
N ALA A 63 -0.78 0.39 6.38
CA ALA A 63 -0.78 -0.11 7.74
C ALA A 63 -2.16 -0.59 8.20
N PHE A 64 -3.22 0.09 7.78
CA PHE A 64 -4.59 -0.28 8.17
C PHE A 64 -5.07 -1.53 7.45
N PHE A 65 -4.97 -1.57 6.13
CA PHE A 65 -5.49 -2.68 5.34
C PHE A 65 -4.58 -3.92 5.35
N GLY A 66 -3.25 -3.72 5.43
CA GLY A 66 -2.27 -4.80 5.34
C GLY A 66 -2.36 -5.80 6.48
N ASN A 67 -2.14 -7.07 6.17
CA ASN A 67 -2.25 -8.18 7.12
C ASN A 67 -0.90 -8.70 7.64
N VAL A 68 0.16 -7.92 7.50
CA VAL A 68 1.52 -8.30 7.90
C VAL A 68 1.70 -8.30 9.42
N LYS A 69 1.15 -7.30 10.07
CA LYS A 69 1.26 -7.09 11.51
C LYS A 69 -0.06 -6.50 12.03
N ASP A 70 -0.46 -6.89 13.22
CA ASP A 70 -1.63 -6.30 13.88
C ASP A 70 -1.33 -4.82 14.18
N SER A 71 -2.12 -3.96 13.55
CA SER A 71 -2.03 -2.50 13.70
C SER A 71 -3.10 -1.92 14.62
N ARG A 72 -3.83 -2.75 15.35
CA ARG A 72 -4.91 -2.33 16.26
C ARG A 72 -4.40 -1.33 17.31
N ASN A 73 -3.22 -1.57 17.85
CA ASN A 73 -2.58 -0.68 18.84
C ASN A 73 -2.36 0.73 18.31
N ILE A 74 -2.09 0.89 17.01
CA ILE A 74 -1.91 2.20 16.36
C ILE A 74 -3.25 2.89 16.16
N PHE A 75 -4.25 2.16 15.62
CA PHE A 75 -5.50 2.76 15.16
C PHE A 75 -6.60 2.85 16.22
N GLN A 76 -6.51 2.12 17.34
CA GLN A 76 -7.57 2.08 18.36
C GLN A 76 -7.89 3.43 19.00
N ASN A 77 -6.92 4.35 19.04
CA ASN A 77 -7.07 5.68 19.59
C ASN A 77 -7.33 6.76 18.52
N LEU A 78 -7.38 6.38 17.25
CA LEU A 78 -7.63 7.28 16.14
C LEU A 78 -9.13 7.34 15.81
N ALA A 79 -9.54 8.37 15.07
CA ALA A 79 -10.94 8.62 14.73
C ALA A 79 -11.61 7.45 14.00
N ILE A 80 -10.87 6.70 13.15
CA ILE A 80 -11.36 5.53 12.44
C ILE A 80 -11.84 4.39 13.36
N SER A 81 -11.35 4.31 14.59
CA SER A 81 -11.74 3.26 15.54
C SER A 81 -13.23 3.28 15.88
N LYS A 82 -13.87 4.43 15.72
CA LYS A 82 -15.32 4.62 15.95
C LYS A 82 -16.18 4.19 14.77
N SER A 83 -15.55 3.89 13.62
CA SER A 83 -16.26 3.46 12.41
C SER A 83 -16.72 2.01 12.52
N PRO A 84 -17.93 1.68 12.02
CA PRO A 84 -18.38 0.30 11.91
C PRO A 84 -17.52 -0.53 10.94
N ASN A 85 -16.75 0.12 10.07
CA ASN A 85 -15.85 -0.50 9.12
C ASN A 85 -14.50 -0.89 9.74
N PHE A 86 -14.17 -0.37 10.91
CA PHE A 86 -12.88 -0.61 11.57
C PHE A 86 -12.56 -2.11 11.68
N SER A 87 -13.40 -2.88 12.37
CA SER A 87 -13.18 -4.31 12.58
C SER A 87 -13.34 -5.17 11.33
N LYS A 88 -14.06 -4.67 10.32
CA LYS A 88 -14.27 -5.39 9.05
C LYS A 88 -13.04 -5.37 8.15
N HIS A 89 -12.28 -4.30 8.19
CA HIS A 89 -11.21 -4.05 7.21
C HIS A 89 -9.81 -3.99 7.82
N LEU A 90 -9.69 -3.75 9.14
CA LEU A 90 -8.39 -3.70 9.82
C LEU A 90 -7.63 -5.00 9.64
N ASN A 91 -6.46 -4.93 9.02
CA ASN A 91 -5.56 -6.05 8.74
C ASN A 91 -6.20 -7.24 7.98
N ARG A 92 -7.18 -6.97 7.11
CA ARG A 92 -7.94 -8.00 6.38
C ARG A 92 -7.57 -8.12 4.91
N HIS A 93 -6.71 -7.25 4.41
CA HIS A 93 -6.38 -7.20 2.99
C HIS A 93 -4.93 -7.55 2.74
N LYS A 94 -4.67 -8.09 1.55
CA LYS A 94 -3.34 -8.22 0.99
C LYS A 94 -3.06 -6.96 0.19
N ILE A 95 -1.92 -6.35 0.42
CA ILE A 95 -1.54 -5.09 -0.21
C ILE A 95 -0.27 -5.25 -1.03
N ILE A 96 -0.21 -4.56 -2.15
CA ILE A 96 1.03 -4.31 -2.89
C ILE A 96 1.38 -2.85 -2.64
N TYR A 97 2.54 -2.61 -2.03
CA TYR A 97 3.03 -1.26 -1.74
C TYR A 97 4.26 -0.96 -2.58
N ILE A 98 4.18 0.09 -3.39
CA ILE A 98 5.26 0.52 -4.28
C ILE A 98 5.58 1.99 -3.99
N ASP A 99 6.84 2.27 -3.68
CA ASP A 99 7.36 3.62 -3.51
C ASP A 99 8.30 3.96 -4.68
N PHE A 100 7.81 4.80 -5.59
CA PHE A 100 8.56 5.26 -6.76
C PHE A 100 9.58 6.36 -6.44
N SER A 101 9.62 6.88 -5.22
CA SER A 101 10.57 7.94 -4.84
C SER A 101 12.00 7.44 -4.71
N ARG A 102 12.19 6.13 -4.56
CA ARG A 102 13.49 5.49 -4.36
C ARG A 102 13.98 4.84 -5.65
N PHE A 103 14.59 5.64 -6.51
CA PHE A 103 15.24 5.11 -7.71
C PHE A 103 16.53 4.37 -7.31
N PRO A 104 16.69 3.06 -7.62
CA PRO A 104 17.89 2.33 -7.29
C PRO A 104 19.11 2.87 -8.07
N ARG A 105 20.23 3.04 -7.40
CA ARG A 105 21.48 3.58 -8.00
C ARG A 105 21.97 2.77 -9.20
N ASN A 106 21.55 1.51 -9.32
CA ASN A 106 22.01 0.57 -10.36
C ASN A 106 21.04 0.52 -11.56
N CYS A 107 20.01 1.35 -11.61
CA CYS A 107 19.12 1.45 -12.76
C CYS A 107 19.55 2.63 -13.63
N THR A 108 19.84 2.37 -14.91
CA THR A 108 20.26 3.39 -15.89
C THR A 108 19.11 3.89 -16.73
N SER A 109 17.96 3.16 -16.73
CA SER A 109 16.76 3.54 -17.46
C SER A 109 15.49 3.30 -16.64
N TYR A 110 14.41 4.02 -17.01
CA TYR A 110 13.09 3.82 -16.44
C TYR A 110 12.56 2.39 -16.68
N GLU A 111 12.80 1.84 -17.85
CA GLU A 111 12.40 0.48 -18.21
C GLU A 111 13.03 -0.57 -17.28
N GLN A 112 14.32 -0.46 -17.01
CA GLN A 112 15.00 -1.34 -16.05
C GLN A 112 14.40 -1.22 -14.64
N TYR A 113 13.98 -0.03 -14.24
CA TYR A 113 13.36 0.20 -12.95
C TYR A 113 11.99 -0.49 -12.86
N ILE A 114 11.16 -0.36 -13.89
CA ILE A 114 9.85 -1.02 -13.94
C ILE A 114 10.00 -2.53 -13.96
N ASN A 115 10.89 -3.07 -14.79
CA ASN A 115 11.15 -4.51 -14.84
C ASN A 115 11.57 -5.06 -13.46
N ARG A 116 12.37 -4.33 -12.72
CA ARG A 116 12.78 -4.69 -11.36
C ARG A 116 11.64 -4.73 -10.36
N ILE A 117 10.68 -3.81 -10.48
CA ILE A 117 9.46 -3.82 -9.65
C ILE A 117 8.60 -5.03 -10.03
N GLN A 118 8.42 -5.29 -11.32
CA GLN A 118 7.66 -6.43 -11.83
C GLN A 118 8.25 -7.76 -11.35
N ASP A 119 9.56 -7.95 -11.52
CA ASP A 119 10.27 -9.14 -11.05
C ASP A 119 10.13 -9.33 -9.54
N GLY A 120 10.25 -8.25 -8.77
CA GLY A 120 10.09 -8.30 -7.33
C GLY A 120 8.67 -8.66 -6.88
N ILE A 121 7.65 -8.14 -7.56
CA ILE A 121 6.24 -8.50 -7.30
C ILE A 121 6.00 -9.97 -7.67
N ASN A 122 6.48 -10.42 -8.83
CA ASN A 122 6.34 -11.81 -9.26
C ASN A 122 7.04 -12.78 -8.28
N GLN A 123 8.22 -12.41 -7.80
CA GLN A 123 8.92 -13.19 -6.78
C GLN A 123 8.13 -13.28 -5.48
N ASP A 124 7.61 -12.16 -4.98
CA ASP A 124 6.78 -12.13 -3.77
C ASP A 124 5.51 -12.96 -3.93
N LEU A 125 4.86 -12.91 -5.11
CA LEU A 125 3.66 -13.69 -5.42
C LEU A 125 3.97 -15.19 -5.49
N SER A 126 5.06 -15.59 -6.14
CA SER A 126 5.49 -16.99 -6.24
C SER A 126 5.81 -17.59 -4.86
N LEU A 127 6.41 -16.80 -3.96
CA LEU A 127 6.69 -17.23 -2.59
C LEU A 127 5.41 -17.33 -1.74
N ALA A 128 4.48 -16.40 -1.94
CA ALA A 128 3.23 -16.39 -1.17
C ALA A 128 2.21 -17.41 -1.66
N TYR A 129 2.29 -17.80 -2.94
CA TYR A 129 1.35 -18.69 -3.61
C TYR A 129 2.10 -19.70 -4.49
N PRO A 130 2.75 -20.74 -3.91
CA PRO A 130 3.57 -21.69 -4.67
C PRO A 130 2.82 -22.47 -5.74
N ASP A 131 1.49 -22.62 -5.58
CA ASP A 131 0.62 -23.34 -6.52
C ASP A 131 0.18 -22.49 -7.73
N LEU A 132 0.49 -21.19 -7.73
CA LEU A 132 0.19 -20.32 -8.86
C LEU A 132 1.33 -20.34 -9.87
N THR A 133 1.03 -20.86 -11.06
CA THR A 133 1.92 -20.69 -12.21
C THR A 133 1.74 -19.26 -12.71
N ILE A 134 2.65 -18.36 -12.36
CA ILE A 134 2.68 -16.99 -12.85
C ILE A 134 3.49 -17.01 -14.15
N GLU A 135 2.83 -16.86 -15.29
CA GLU A 135 3.55 -16.61 -16.54
C GLU A 135 4.21 -15.24 -16.47
N ILE A 136 5.54 -15.23 -16.65
CA ILE A 136 6.36 -14.02 -16.59
C ILE A 136 5.90 -13.10 -17.74
N GLY A 137 5.25 -12.01 -17.38
CA GLY A 137 4.78 -10.98 -18.32
C GLY A 137 3.30 -10.59 -18.18
N ASP A 138 2.41 -11.49 -17.76
CA ASP A 138 0.96 -11.23 -17.86
C ASP A 138 0.34 -10.51 -16.67
N ALA A 139 0.79 -10.75 -15.44
CA ALA A 139 0.13 -10.21 -14.25
C ALA A 139 0.30 -8.68 -14.10
N VAL A 140 1.35 -8.10 -14.66
CA VAL A 140 1.64 -6.66 -14.55
C VAL A 140 1.49 -5.95 -15.90
N SER A 141 1.57 -6.64 -17.04
CA SER A 141 1.37 -6.05 -18.38
C SER A 141 -0.07 -5.57 -18.59
N VAL A 142 -1.05 -6.22 -17.98
CA VAL A 142 -2.48 -5.81 -18.03
C VAL A 142 -2.72 -4.46 -17.36
N SER A 143 -1.90 -4.07 -16.39
CA SER A 143 -1.99 -2.77 -15.72
C SER A 143 -1.45 -1.61 -16.59
N TYR A 144 -0.55 -1.89 -17.52
CA TYR A 144 0.11 -0.87 -18.36
C TYR A 144 -0.73 -0.42 -19.56
N THR A 145 -1.57 -1.31 -20.09
CA THR A 145 -2.43 -1.00 -21.26
C THR A 145 -3.60 -0.07 -20.93
N HIS A 146 -3.85 0.21 -19.66
CA HIS A 146 -4.92 1.13 -19.23
C HIS A 146 -4.42 2.51 -18.77
N LEU A 147 -3.12 2.81 -18.90
CA LEU A 147 -2.52 4.10 -18.51
C LEU A 147 -2.14 4.98 -19.72
N THR A 148 -2.49 4.58 -20.93
CA THR A 148 -2.40 5.42 -22.14
C THR A 148 -3.71 6.06 -22.49
#